data_0ece892c6add1780822d61afe76c9467
#
_entry.id   0ece892c6add1780822d61afe76c9467
#
_cell.length_a   1.000
_cell.length_b   1.000
_cell.length_c   1.000
_cell.angle_alpha   90.00
_cell.angle_beta   90.00
_cell.angle_gamma   90.00
#
_symmetry.space_group_name_H-M   'P 1'
#
loop_
_entity.id
_entity.type
_entity.pdbx_description
1 polymer ?
#
loop_
_entity_poly.entity_id
_entity_poly.type
_entity_poly.pdbx_seq_one_letter_code
_entity_poly.pdbx_strand_id
1 'polypeptide(L)'
;SQAVGKEVMAHAAKHLTPVTLELGGKSPCIVDETANIKLAARRIVFGKYLNCGQTCVAPDYVYCAASVKDALVDEMKKQIRKQFGDDPLANADYGRIVNEKHFRRLIGLIDPTKVVAGGVCDSALLQIAPTIMDQVTFEDAVMQEEIFGPILPVMTFHSLDAVISQINRREH
;
A
#
# COMPACT_ATOMS: atom_id res chain seq x y z
N SER A 1 -15.39 -0.40 -4.75
CA SER A 1 -14.75 -1.72 -4.99
C SER A 1 -15.35 -2.38 -6.22
N GLN A 2 -14.61 -3.27 -6.86
CA GLN A 2 -15.08 -4.03 -8.03
C GLN A 2 -16.40 -4.77 -7.75
N ALA A 3 -16.58 -5.36 -6.57
CA ALA A 3 -17.82 -6.07 -6.21
C ALA A 3 -19.04 -5.15 -6.27
N VAL A 4 -18.94 -3.96 -5.69
CA VAL A 4 -20.02 -2.95 -5.75
C VAL A 4 -20.22 -2.43 -7.18
N GLY A 5 -19.13 -2.23 -7.93
CA GLY A 5 -19.22 -1.81 -9.34
C GLY A 5 -20.00 -2.81 -10.21
N LYS A 6 -19.76 -4.11 -10.02
CA LYS A 6 -20.49 -5.17 -10.73
C LYS A 6 -21.99 -5.14 -10.40
N GLU A 7 -22.36 -4.94 -9.14
CA GLU A 7 -23.76 -4.80 -8.73
C GLU A 7 -24.41 -3.56 -9.33
N VAL A 8 -23.72 -2.40 -9.33
CA VAL A 8 -24.21 -1.17 -9.95
C VAL A 8 -24.44 -1.39 -11.45
N MET A 9 -23.50 -2.01 -12.15
CA MET A 9 -23.66 -2.31 -13.59
C MET A 9 -24.83 -3.26 -13.85
N ALA A 10 -24.99 -4.31 -13.03
CA ALA A 10 -26.09 -5.26 -13.19
C ALA A 10 -27.47 -4.59 -13.01
N HIS A 11 -27.59 -3.65 -12.08
CA HIS A 11 -28.81 -2.87 -11.90
C HIS A 11 -29.04 -1.86 -13.03
N ALA A 12 -28.01 -1.13 -13.44
CA ALA A 12 -28.08 -0.16 -14.53
C ALA A 12 -28.48 -0.81 -15.86
N ALA A 13 -27.99 -2.02 -16.14
CA ALA A 13 -28.30 -2.77 -17.35
C ALA A 13 -29.80 -3.04 -17.50
N LYS A 14 -30.56 -3.21 -16.42
CA LYS A 14 -32.00 -3.43 -16.44
C LYS A 14 -32.78 -2.22 -17.02
N HIS A 15 -32.19 -1.05 -16.97
CA HIS A 15 -32.79 0.22 -17.38
C HIS A 15 -32.02 0.88 -18.52
N LEU A 16 -31.02 0.20 -19.11
CA LEU A 16 -30.14 0.75 -20.15
C LEU A 16 -29.47 2.08 -19.73
N THR A 17 -29.20 2.22 -18.42
CA THR A 17 -28.61 3.44 -17.86
C THR A 17 -27.08 3.37 -17.99
N PRO A 18 -26.44 4.38 -18.62
CA PRO A 18 -24.97 4.46 -18.66
C PRO A 18 -24.40 4.61 -17.25
N VAL A 19 -23.24 4.00 -17.00
CA VAL A 19 -22.52 4.13 -15.72
C VAL A 19 -21.05 4.47 -15.97
N THR A 20 -20.52 5.35 -15.13
CA THR A 20 -19.08 5.56 -14.98
C THR A 20 -18.70 5.05 -13.61
N LEU A 21 -17.72 4.15 -13.55
CA LEU A 21 -17.29 3.52 -12.30
C LEU A 21 -15.95 4.09 -11.86
N GLU A 22 -15.92 4.59 -10.63
CA GLU A 22 -14.69 4.88 -9.88
C GLU A 22 -14.48 3.75 -8.87
N LEU A 23 -13.44 2.98 -9.08
CA LEU A 23 -13.14 1.77 -8.29
C LEU A 23 -11.80 1.94 -7.58
N GLY A 24 -11.33 0.91 -6.93
CA GLY A 24 -10.00 0.88 -6.37
C GLY A 24 -8.92 0.59 -7.42
N GLY A 25 -7.68 0.58 -6.98
CA GLY A 25 -6.55 0.26 -7.83
C GLY A 25 -5.39 -0.30 -7.02
N LYS A 26 -4.52 -1.08 -7.66
CA LYS A 26 -3.28 -1.55 -7.04
C LYS A 26 -2.10 -0.77 -7.61
N SER A 27 -1.99 0.49 -7.18
CA SER A 27 -1.06 1.49 -7.72
C SER A 27 0.39 1.14 -7.42
N PRO A 28 1.20 0.77 -8.44
CA PRO A 28 2.63 0.50 -8.26
C PRO A 28 3.41 1.79 -8.08
N CYS A 29 4.38 1.79 -7.15
CA CYS A 29 5.40 2.81 -7.06
C CYS A 29 6.72 2.23 -7.53
N ILE A 30 7.13 2.58 -8.75
CA ILE A 30 8.37 2.05 -9.37
C ILE A 30 9.54 2.95 -8.99
N VAL A 31 10.61 2.34 -8.49
CA VAL A 31 11.87 3.03 -8.12
C VAL A 31 13.03 2.33 -8.79
N ASP A 32 13.61 2.96 -9.80
CA ASP A 32 14.80 2.46 -10.50
C ASP A 32 16.11 2.95 -9.85
N GLU A 33 17.24 2.48 -10.37
CA GLU A 33 18.56 2.83 -9.86
C GLU A 33 18.95 4.30 -10.05
N THR A 34 18.25 5.06 -10.91
CA THR A 34 18.52 6.49 -11.16
C THR A 34 17.82 7.40 -10.16
N ALA A 35 16.93 6.84 -9.34
CA ALA A 35 16.12 7.58 -8.40
C ALA A 35 16.96 8.23 -7.28
N ASN A 36 16.60 9.45 -6.90
CA ASN A 36 17.09 10.04 -5.65
C ASN A 36 16.40 9.33 -4.47
N ILE A 37 17.07 8.37 -3.87
CA ILE A 37 16.52 7.46 -2.84
C ILE A 37 15.93 8.22 -1.65
N LYS A 38 16.62 9.27 -1.16
CA LYS A 38 16.13 10.07 -0.03
C LYS A 38 14.84 10.82 -0.35
N LEU A 39 14.74 11.37 -1.54
CA LEU A 39 13.54 12.07 -2.01
C LEU A 39 12.41 11.07 -2.29
N ALA A 40 12.72 9.93 -2.93
CA ALA A 40 11.78 8.86 -3.20
C ALA A 40 11.16 8.33 -1.89
N ALA A 41 11.99 7.94 -0.92
CA ALA A 41 11.54 7.47 0.39
C ALA A 41 10.63 8.47 1.11
N ARG A 42 11.01 9.77 1.10
CA ARG A 42 10.20 10.82 1.72
C ARG A 42 8.80 10.92 1.08
N ARG A 43 8.72 10.88 -0.25
CA ARG A 43 7.46 10.98 -0.99
C ARG A 43 6.61 9.73 -0.85
N ILE A 44 7.23 8.55 -0.88
CA ILE A 44 6.56 7.25 -0.69
C ILE A 44 5.93 7.19 0.70
N VAL A 45 6.70 7.51 1.75
CA VAL A 45 6.21 7.51 3.13
C VAL A 45 5.06 8.49 3.33
N PHE A 46 5.19 9.71 2.81
CA PHE A 46 4.10 10.69 2.86
C PHE A 46 2.86 10.18 2.11
N GLY A 47 3.00 9.76 0.85
CA GLY A 47 1.88 9.33 0.01
C GLY A 47 1.21 8.06 0.52
N LYS A 48 1.99 7.12 1.09
CA LYS A 48 1.45 5.87 1.62
C LYS A 48 0.72 6.06 2.94
N TYR A 49 1.28 6.81 3.88
CA TYR A 49 0.74 6.85 5.25
C TYR A 49 -0.17 8.06 5.52
N LEU A 50 -0.34 8.97 4.57
CA LEU A 50 -1.39 9.98 4.59
C LEU A 50 -2.75 9.28 4.78
N ASN A 51 -3.55 9.74 5.73
CA ASN A 51 -4.83 9.12 6.09
C ASN A 51 -4.73 7.61 6.38
N CYS A 52 -3.61 7.14 6.95
CA CYS A 52 -3.32 5.72 7.19
C CYS A 52 -3.42 4.85 5.93
N GLY A 53 -3.07 5.39 4.78
CA GLY A 53 -3.11 4.66 3.51
C GLY A 53 -4.51 4.43 2.94
N GLN A 54 -5.55 4.99 3.54
CA GLN A 54 -6.93 4.91 3.07
C GLN A 54 -7.19 5.96 1.99
N THR A 55 -6.46 5.86 0.88
CA THR A 55 -6.45 6.83 -0.22
C THR A 55 -6.28 6.10 -1.55
N CYS A 56 -7.12 6.38 -2.53
CA CYS A 56 -7.13 5.71 -3.84
C CYS A 56 -5.81 5.86 -4.62
N VAL A 57 -5.11 6.97 -4.41
CA VAL A 57 -3.83 7.28 -5.07
C VAL A 57 -2.59 6.98 -4.21
N ALA A 58 -2.77 6.35 -3.05
CA ALA A 58 -1.65 5.92 -2.23
C ALA A 58 -0.82 4.87 -2.99
N PRO A 59 0.52 4.89 -2.87
CA PRO A 59 1.34 3.78 -3.31
C PRO A 59 0.84 2.49 -2.67
N ASP A 60 0.33 1.56 -3.46
CA ASP A 60 -0.20 0.32 -2.88
C ASP A 60 0.93 -0.66 -2.60
N TYR A 61 1.95 -0.66 -3.45
CA TYR A 61 3.22 -1.37 -3.24
C TYR A 61 4.38 -0.63 -3.89
N VAL A 62 5.59 -0.89 -3.39
CA VAL A 62 6.85 -0.44 -4.00
C VAL A 62 7.42 -1.57 -4.82
N TYR A 63 7.82 -1.26 -6.06
CA TYR A 63 8.54 -2.17 -6.93
C TYR A 63 9.86 -1.50 -7.31
N CYS A 64 10.96 -1.88 -6.68
CA CYS A 64 12.24 -1.18 -6.83
C CYS A 64 13.32 -2.06 -7.47
N ALA A 65 14.29 -1.41 -8.12
CA ALA A 65 15.46 -2.12 -8.59
C ALA A 65 16.18 -2.78 -7.40
N ALA A 66 16.62 -4.04 -7.57
CA ALA A 66 17.24 -4.81 -6.51
C ALA A 66 18.47 -4.10 -5.91
N SER A 67 19.21 -3.35 -6.72
CA SER A 67 20.41 -2.61 -6.31
C SER A 67 20.16 -1.47 -5.33
N VAL A 68 18.94 -0.92 -5.26
CA VAL A 68 18.59 0.21 -4.40
C VAL A 68 17.66 -0.16 -3.25
N LYS A 69 17.18 -1.40 -3.20
CA LYS A 69 16.15 -1.85 -2.25
C LYS A 69 16.53 -1.57 -0.79
N ASP A 70 17.69 -2.01 -0.34
CA ASP A 70 18.07 -1.90 1.07
C ASP A 70 18.22 -0.44 1.49
N ALA A 71 18.86 0.38 0.65
CA ALA A 71 18.99 1.82 0.89
C ALA A 71 17.63 2.52 0.93
N LEU A 72 16.69 2.13 0.05
CA LEU A 72 15.34 2.68 0.02
C LEU A 72 14.56 2.31 1.28
N VAL A 73 14.58 1.04 1.69
CA VAL A 73 13.89 0.55 2.89
C VAL A 73 14.43 1.26 4.14
N ASP A 74 15.75 1.36 4.28
CA ASP A 74 16.37 2.04 5.41
C ASP A 74 16.01 3.54 5.46
N GLU A 75 15.98 4.19 4.32
CA GLU A 75 15.58 5.60 4.26
C GLU A 75 14.08 5.78 4.53
N MET A 76 13.21 4.87 4.07
CA MET A 76 11.79 4.88 4.43
C MET A 76 11.57 4.72 5.94
N LYS A 77 12.32 3.85 6.62
CA LYS A 77 12.27 3.72 8.09
C LYS A 77 12.63 5.03 8.79
N LYS A 78 13.66 5.74 8.31
CA LYS A 78 14.03 7.07 8.83
C LYS A 78 12.92 8.10 8.60
N GLN A 79 12.31 8.08 7.42
CA GLN A 79 11.22 8.99 7.08
C GLN A 79 9.95 8.74 7.91
N ILE A 80 9.63 7.48 8.23
CA ILE A 80 8.53 7.15 9.13
C ILE A 80 8.77 7.76 10.51
N ARG A 81 9.95 7.57 11.11
CA ARG A 81 10.30 8.19 12.40
C ARG A 81 10.22 9.71 12.35
N LYS A 82 10.70 10.31 11.25
CA LYS A 82 10.69 11.77 11.09
C LYS A 82 9.29 12.35 10.98
N GLN A 83 8.36 11.65 10.31
CA GLN A 83 7.02 12.16 10.02
C GLN A 83 6.01 11.80 11.11
N PHE A 84 6.16 10.66 11.78
CA PHE A 84 5.19 10.12 12.73
C PHE A 84 5.74 9.94 14.15
N GLY A 85 7.04 10.13 14.37
CA GLY A 85 7.72 9.91 15.66
C GLY A 85 8.19 8.45 15.84
N ASP A 86 8.81 8.20 17.00
CA ASP A 86 9.30 6.86 17.36
C ASP A 86 8.15 5.92 17.73
N ASP A 87 7.05 6.47 18.25
CA ASP A 87 5.79 5.77 18.49
C ASP A 87 4.65 6.41 17.67
N PRO A 88 4.41 5.94 16.44
CA PRO A 88 3.35 6.46 15.59
C PRO A 88 1.95 6.34 16.18
N LEU A 89 1.68 5.34 17.04
CA LEU A 89 0.35 5.15 17.63
C LEU A 89 0.06 6.16 18.74
N ALA A 90 1.10 6.69 19.40
CA ALA A 90 0.98 7.78 20.37
C ALA A 90 0.88 9.16 19.70
N ASN A 91 1.12 9.28 18.40
CA ASN A 91 1.03 10.55 17.68
C ASN A 91 -0.43 10.95 17.45
N ALA A 92 -0.83 12.10 18.01
CA ALA A 92 -2.21 12.61 17.95
C ALA A 92 -2.68 12.91 16.49
N ASP A 93 -1.74 13.21 15.59
CA ASP A 93 -2.02 13.49 14.17
C ASP A 93 -2.06 12.22 13.31
N TYR A 94 -1.69 11.05 13.87
CA TYR A 94 -1.79 9.79 13.15
C TYR A 94 -3.21 9.23 13.23
N GLY A 95 -3.81 8.94 12.08
CA GLY A 95 -5.20 8.55 11.99
C GLY A 95 -5.47 7.11 12.46
N ARG A 96 -6.67 6.65 12.15
CA ARG A 96 -7.13 5.29 12.46
C ARG A 96 -7.88 4.69 11.28
N ILE A 97 -8.07 3.38 11.28
CA ILE A 97 -8.84 2.67 10.26
C ILE A 97 -10.32 2.97 10.48
N VAL A 98 -11.04 3.18 9.39
CA VAL A 98 -12.41 3.68 9.37
C VAL A 98 -13.41 2.85 10.19
N ASN A 99 -13.20 1.52 10.25
CA ASN A 99 -14.05 0.61 11.02
C ASN A 99 -13.33 -0.72 11.31
N GLU A 100 -13.93 -1.50 12.22
CA GLU A 100 -13.40 -2.78 12.68
C GLU A 100 -13.27 -3.84 11.56
N LYS A 101 -14.22 -3.87 10.61
CA LYS A 101 -14.18 -4.80 9.47
C LYS A 101 -12.91 -4.60 8.65
N HIS A 102 -12.60 -3.36 8.29
CA HIS A 102 -11.40 -3.03 7.52
C HIS A 102 -10.12 -3.20 8.35
N PHE A 103 -10.17 -2.88 9.64
CA PHE A 103 -9.05 -3.13 10.55
C PHE A 103 -8.68 -4.63 10.59
N ARG A 104 -9.65 -5.52 10.81
CA ARG A 104 -9.43 -6.97 10.81
C ARG A 104 -8.92 -7.48 9.47
N ARG A 105 -9.47 -6.98 8.36
CA ARG A 105 -8.99 -7.31 7.02
C ARG A 105 -7.50 -6.96 6.87
N LEU A 106 -7.12 -5.76 7.26
CA LEU A 106 -5.74 -5.28 7.15
C LEU A 106 -4.77 -6.09 8.00
N ILE A 107 -5.12 -6.42 9.25
CA ILE A 107 -4.29 -7.29 10.09
C ILE A 107 -4.06 -8.64 9.41
N GLY A 108 -5.08 -9.20 8.76
CA GLY A 108 -4.97 -10.46 8.03
C GLY A 108 -4.04 -10.41 6.81
N LEU A 109 -3.66 -9.20 6.34
CA LEU A 109 -2.71 -9.04 5.24
C LEU A 109 -1.24 -8.98 5.72
N ILE A 110 -1.00 -8.78 7.01
CA ILE A 110 0.35 -8.67 7.58
C ILE A 110 0.91 -10.07 7.81
N ASP A 111 1.94 -10.41 7.05
CA ASP A 111 2.80 -11.56 7.37
C ASP A 111 3.91 -11.10 8.31
N PRO A 112 3.91 -11.51 9.60
CA PRO A 112 4.90 -11.05 10.57
C PRO A 112 6.34 -11.41 10.18
N THR A 113 6.54 -12.45 9.39
CA THR A 113 7.89 -12.89 8.96
C THR A 113 8.50 -11.95 7.93
N LYS A 114 7.68 -11.14 7.26
CA LYS A 114 8.07 -10.18 6.22
C LYS A 114 8.11 -8.73 6.73
N VAL A 115 7.65 -8.48 7.96
CA VAL A 115 7.65 -7.13 8.53
C VAL A 115 9.08 -6.69 8.85
N VAL A 116 9.49 -5.56 8.30
CA VAL A 116 10.80 -4.94 8.54
C VAL A 116 10.71 -3.59 9.28
N ALA A 117 9.50 -3.06 9.39
CA ALA A 117 9.18 -1.90 10.23
C ALA A 117 7.68 -1.88 10.55
N GLY A 118 7.29 -1.40 11.71
CA GLY A 118 5.89 -1.32 12.14
C GLY A 118 5.35 -2.68 12.59
N GLY A 119 4.16 -3.05 12.09
CA GLY A 119 3.48 -4.30 12.45
C GLY A 119 2.72 -4.24 13.79
N VAL A 120 2.80 -3.12 14.51
CA VAL A 120 2.10 -2.93 15.78
C VAL A 120 0.69 -2.42 15.52
N CYS A 121 -0.27 -2.97 16.25
CA CYS A 121 -1.69 -2.63 16.10
C CYS A 121 -2.34 -2.38 17.46
N ASP A 122 -3.26 -1.43 17.51
CA ASP A 122 -4.17 -1.20 18.64
C ASP A 122 -5.62 -1.45 18.18
N SER A 123 -6.21 -2.54 18.67
CA SER A 123 -7.57 -2.92 18.30
C SER A 123 -8.65 -2.06 18.96
N ALA A 124 -8.37 -1.47 20.12
CA ALA A 124 -9.32 -0.61 20.82
C ALA A 124 -9.44 0.75 20.10
N LEU A 125 -8.35 1.23 19.52
CA LEU A 125 -8.31 2.49 18.78
C LEU A 125 -8.42 2.30 17.26
N LEU A 126 -8.46 1.06 16.76
CA LEU A 126 -8.44 0.71 15.33
C LEU A 126 -7.23 1.30 14.61
N GLN A 127 -6.08 1.30 15.25
CA GLN A 127 -4.84 1.83 14.70
C GLN A 127 -3.88 0.73 14.29
N ILE A 128 -3.20 0.94 13.17
CA ILE A 128 -2.12 0.09 12.65
C ILE A 128 -0.95 1.03 12.37
N ALA A 129 0.19 0.76 12.98
CA ALA A 129 1.39 1.56 12.74
C ALA A 129 1.82 1.52 11.27
N PRO A 130 2.51 2.55 10.74
CA PRO A 130 3.14 2.50 9.44
C PRO A 130 3.99 1.24 9.31
N THR A 131 3.58 0.33 8.42
CA THR A 131 4.16 -1.02 8.30
C THR A 131 4.82 -1.17 6.94
N ILE A 132 6.08 -1.63 6.93
CA ILE A 132 6.81 -2.03 5.73
C ILE A 132 7.02 -3.54 5.76
N MET A 133 6.66 -4.22 4.67
CA MET A 133 6.92 -5.63 4.45
C MET A 133 7.92 -5.79 3.30
N ASP A 134 8.99 -6.55 3.51
CA ASP A 134 10.01 -6.87 2.51
C ASP A 134 9.86 -8.32 2.01
N GLN A 135 10.54 -8.66 0.93
CA GLN A 135 10.49 -10.00 0.31
C GLN A 135 9.07 -10.44 -0.07
N VAL A 136 8.24 -9.48 -0.42
CA VAL A 136 6.87 -9.74 -0.88
C VAL A 136 6.88 -10.21 -2.33
N THR A 137 6.00 -11.14 -2.64
CA THR A 137 5.75 -11.65 -3.98
C THR A 137 4.31 -11.39 -4.40
N PHE A 138 3.99 -11.58 -5.67
CA PHE A 138 2.63 -11.39 -6.15
C PHE A 138 1.63 -12.43 -5.63
N GLU A 139 2.11 -13.53 -5.07
CA GLU A 139 1.31 -14.62 -4.48
C GLU A 139 0.89 -14.32 -3.04
N ASP A 140 1.53 -13.35 -2.39
CA ASP A 140 1.21 -12.97 -1.01
C ASP A 140 -0.20 -12.33 -0.90
N ALA A 141 -0.86 -12.58 0.22
CA ALA A 141 -2.21 -12.08 0.48
C ALA A 141 -2.32 -10.55 0.31
N VAL A 142 -1.29 -9.82 0.73
CA VAL A 142 -1.22 -8.34 0.62
C VAL A 142 -1.21 -7.85 -0.83
N MET A 143 -0.92 -8.73 -1.81
CA MET A 143 -0.87 -8.40 -3.23
C MET A 143 -2.12 -8.81 -4.02
N GLN A 144 -3.12 -9.46 -3.40
CA GLN A 144 -4.30 -9.98 -4.09
C GLN A 144 -5.39 -8.93 -4.31
N GLU A 145 -5.45 -7.90 -3.48
CA GLU A 145 -6.43 -6.81 -3.57
C GLU A 145 -5.78 -5.46 -3.22
N GLU A 146 -6.48 -4.36 -3.47
CA GLU A 146 -6.10 -3.04 -2.98
C GLU A 146 -6.00 -3.05 -1.45
N ILE A 147 -4.88 -2.58 -0.91
CA ILE A 147 -4.64 -2.60 0.55
C ILE A 147 -5.55 -1.61 1.26
N PHE A 148 -5.58 -0.35 0.81
CA PHE A 148 -6.34 0.73 1.44
C PHE A 148 -6.08 0.84 2.94
N GLY A 149 -4.81 0.84 3.30
CA GLY A 149 -4.33 0.82 4.68
C GLY A 149 -2.82 1.05 4.80
N PRO A 150 -2.27 1.18 6.02
CA PRO A 150 -0.90 1.62 6.26
C PRO A 150 0.13 0.46 6.17
N ILE A 151 -0.04 -0.41 5.20
CA ILE A 151 0.86 -1.54 4.92
C ILE A 151 1.49 -1.32 3.56
N LEU A 152 2.81 -1.29 3.49
CA LEU A 152 3.59 -1.06 2.28
C LEU A 152 4.45 -2.27 1.95
N PRO A 153 4.02 -3.12 1.01
CA PRO A 153 4.84 -4.19 0.47
C PRO A 153 5.96 -3.64 -0.40
N VAL A 154 7.14 -4.24 -0.30
CA VAL A 154 8.31 -3.94 -1.13
C VAL A 154 8.71 -5.18 -1.90
N MET A 155 8.82 -5.02 -3.21
CA MET A 155 9.23 -6.05 -4.17
C MET A 155 10.43 -5.55 -4.97
N THR A 156 11.19 -6.46 -5.57
CA THR A 156 12.36 -6.11 -6.37
C THR A 156 12.27 -6.60 -7.80
N PHE A 157 12.88 -5.86 -8.71
CA PHE A 157 13.05 -6.24 -10.12
C PHE A 157 14.50 -6.08 -10.58
N HIS A 158 14.80 -6.72 -11.71
CA HIS A 158 16.08 -6.62 -12.41
C HIS A 158 15.95 -5.98 -13.80
N SER A 159 14.75 -5.85 -14.33
CA SER A 159 14.47 -5.28 -15.65
C SER A 159 13.19 -4.47 -15.61
N LEU A 160 13.27 -3.22 -16.06
CA LEU A 160 12.12 -2.32 -16.14
C LEU A 160 11.08 -2.80 -17.16
N ASP A 161 11.52 -3.38 -18.29
CA ASP A 161 10.61 -3.94 -19.29
C ASP A 161 9.80 -5.11 -18.73
N ALA A 162 10.44 -5.93 -17.89
CA ALA A 162 9.74 -7.03 -17.21
C ALA A 162 8.69 -6.48 -16.23
N VAL A 163 9.00 -5.38 -15.50
CA VAL A 163 8.03 -4.71 -14.59
C VAL A 163 6.82 -4.22 -15.37
N ILE A 164 7.03 -3.49 -16.47
CA ILE A 164 5.94 -2.95 -17.28
C ILE A 164 5.07 -4.09 -17.82
N SER A 165 5.69 -5.15 -18.35
CA SER A 165 4.98 -6.31 -18.85
C SER A 165 4.17 -7.02 -17.75
N GLN A 166 4.70 -7.11 -16.54
CA GLN A 166 4.05 -7.78 -15.42
C GLN A 166 2.86 -6.96 -14.87
N ILE A 167 3.01 -5.64 -14.77
CA ILE A 167 1.93 -4.74 -14.35
C ILE A 167 0.79 -4.80 -15.36
N ASN A 168 1.09 -4.70 -16.66
CA ASN A 168 0.07 -4.70 -17.73
C ASN A 168 -0.70 -6.03 -17.86
N ARG A 169 -0.23 -7.12 -17.27
CA ARG A 169 -0.95 -8.42 -17.26
C ARG A 169 -1.92 -8.57 -16.10
N ARG A 170 -1.87 -7.66 -15.14
CA ARG A 170 -2.75 -7.72 -13.96
C ARG A 170 -4.04 -6.93 -14.24
N GLU A 171 -5.13 -7.37 -13.61
CA GLU A 171 -6.35 -6.57 -13.57
C GLU A 171 -6.08 -5.26 -12.82
N HIS A 172 -6.58 -4.16 -13.36
CA HIS A 172 -6.45 -2.81 -12.82
C HIS A 172 -7.64 -2.44 -11.94
#